data_89cb56fe6a35586cc3e74d6c2819ad98
#
_entry.id   89cb56fe6a35586cc3e74d6c2819ad98
#
_cell.length_a   1.000
_cell.length_b   1.000
_cell.length_c   1.000
_cell.angle_alpha   90.00
_cell.angle_beta   90.00
_cell.angle_gamma   90.00
#
_symmetry.space_group_name_H-M   'P 1'
#
loop_
_entity.id
_entity.type
_entity.pdbx_description
1 polymer ?
#
loop_
_entity_poly.entity_id
_entity_poly.type
_entity_poly.pdbx_seq_one_letter_code
_entity_poly.pdbx_strand_id
1 'polypeptide(L)'
;SMTSSVLTEKPAVATVLPPVIELLSDGQLESSASTIPVRFALRSPADAPVSEVKVRVNDKLVRSLDTRILRGTRGDGHEVQVAVPPVDSEIRLFAANKNGKSEPVTVSIRRNAVSAKLPDTRFETLYLLIIGVSKYPEDWKLELAEKDARDFNFHMVRQAGKLYGTAVPRLLINEQASREKVLEGLRWLRESVGEKDAGVVFIAGHGDRVGAAYYFIPGDAEVLPARSDFKSASEFDTWKIKNAPKKWVPGEEISRTLLGLKGRSAFFIDTCHSGINARPGQSTNPDLTKALNEINEERGVIVFASSTGRELSQEDPAWGNGAFTKAIIEGIRGGADFKKDGLIRPSTLQSYVTDRVMELTKKEQRPVIFTVGIDDPIAVKGQ
;
A
#
# COMPACT_ATOMS: atom_id res chain seq x y z
N SER A 1 73.09 11.79 -7.52
CA SER A 1 71.87 11.73 -6.67
C SER A 1 70.65 11.41 -7.50
N MET A 2 70.22 10.15 -7.39
CA MET A 2 69.01 9.64 -8.05
C MET A 2 67.85 9.78 -7.05
N THR A 3 66.86 10.60 -7.37
CA THR A 3 65.61 10.68 -6.67
C THR A 3 64.64 9.68 -7.28
N SER A 4 64.37 8.61 -6.53
CA SER A 4 63.35 7.63 -6.84
C SER A 4 61.98 8.23 -6.48
N SER A 5 61.15 8.46 -7.52
CA SER A 5 59.76 8.83 -7.33
C SER A 5 58.94 7.58 -7.03
N VAL A 6 58.49 7.44 -5.78
CA VAL A 6 57.52 6.43 -5.40
C VAL A 6 56.15 6.85 -5.96
N LEU A 7 55.68 6.16 -6.99
CA LEU A 7 54.34 6.23 -7.46
C LEU A 7 53.44 5.55 -6.38
N THR A 8 52.74 6.35 -5.63
CA THR A 8 51.64 5.85 -4.79
C THR A 8 50.47 5.43 -5.69
N GLU A 9 50.32 4.13 -5.90
CA GLU A 9 49.11 3.58 -6.48
C GLU A 9 47.91 3.98 -5.57
N LYS A 10 46.97 4.75 -6.13
CA LYS A 10 45.67 4.94 -5.52
C LYS A 10 45.02 3.57 -5.38
N PRO A 11 44.48 3.21 -4.19
CA PRO A 11 43.75 1.97 -4.06
C PRO A 11 42.55 2.01 -5.02
N ALA A 12 42.45 0.99 -5.88
CA ALA A 12 41.29 0.81 -6.74
C ALA A 12 40.05 0.74 -5.85
N VAL A 13 39.13 1.67 -6.03
CA VAL A 13 37.81 1.62 -5.40
C VAL A 13 37.16 0.33 -5.91
N ALA A 14 36.99 -0.64 -5.03
CA ALA A 14 36.29 -1.88 -5.35
C ALA A 14 34.86 -1.50 -5.77
N THR A 15 34.55 -1.67 -7.05
CA THR A 15 33.24 -1.37 -7.61
C THR A 15 32.27 -2.46 -7.13
N VAL A 16 31.45 -2.12 -6.14
CA VAL A 16 30.43 -3.02 -5.59
C VAL A 16 29.24 -3.03 -6.55
N LEU A 17 29.21 -4.02 -7.44
CA LEU A 17 28.19 -4.09 -8.48
C LEU A 17 27.00 -4.97 -8.06
N PRO A 18 25.76 -4.49 -8.26
CA PRO A 18 24.57 -5.32 -8.19
C PRO A 18 24.57 -6.35 -9.32
N PRO A 19 23.70 -7.38 -9.28
CA PRO A 19 23.57 -8.32 -10.38
C PRO A 19 22.93 -7.64 -11.60
N VAL A 20 23.09 -8.27 -12.75
CA VAL A 20 22.41 -7.90 -14.00
C VAL A 20 21.52 -9.07 -14.41
N ILE A 21 20.28 -8.78 -14.73
CA ILE A 21 19.34 -9.72 -15.36
C ILE A 21 19.11 -9.27 -16.80
N GLU A 22 19.13 -10.21 -17.72
CA GLU A 22 18.92 -9.97 -19.14
C GLU A 22 17.76 -10.83 -19.64
N LEU A 23 16.80 -10.20 -20.31
CA LEU A 23 15.65 -10.90 -20.87
C LEU A 23 16.07 -11.61 -22.16
N LEU A 24 15.77 -12.93 -22.23
CA LEU A 24 15.99 -13.76 -23.42
C LEU A 24 14.66 -14.05 -24.16
N SER A 25 13.53 -13.80 -23.54
CA SER A 25 12.20 -13.82 -24.17
C SER A 25 11.89 -12.51 -24.87
N ASP A 26 10.87 -12.52 -25.74
CA ASP A 26 10.35 -11.28 -26.30
C ASP A 26 9.78 -10.38 -25.19
N GLY A 27 10.11 -9.09 -25.24
CA GLY A 27 9.63 -8.10 -24.25
C GLY A 27 8.16 -7.71 -24.43
N GLN A 28 7.53 -8.09 -25.54
CA GLN A 28 6.12 -7.87 -25.83
C GLN A 28 5.54 -9.13 -26.47
N LEU A 29 4.44 -9.61 -25.88
CA LEU A 29 3.74 -10.81 -26.33
C LEU A 29 2.25 -10.54 -26.46
N GLU A 30 1.65 -11.09 -27.52
CA GLU A 30 0.19 -11.27 -27.59
C GLU A 30 -0.13 -12.74 -27.26
N SER A 31 -0.90 -12.97 -26.22
CA SER A 31 -1.21 -14.33 -25.76
C SER A 31 -2.53 -14.43 -25.05
N SER A 32 -3.22 -15.53 -25.23
CA SER A 32 -4.40 -15.94 -24.43
C SER A 32 -4.05 -16.96 -23.34
N ALA A 33 -2.79 -17.41 -23.27
CA ALA A 33 -2.34 -18.42 -22.32
C ALA A 33 -2.39 -17.91 -20.89
N SER A 34 -2.83 -18.75 -19.94
CA SER A 34 -2.84 -18.46 -18.50
C SER A 34 -1.45 -18.53 -17.86
N THR A 35 -0.48 -19.12 -18.55
CA THR A 35 0.90 -19.25 -18.08
C THR A 35 1.85 -18.88 -19.20
N ILE A 36 2.83 -18.04 -18.90
CA ILE A 36 3.83 -17.53 -19.85
C ILE A 36 5.22 -18.00 -19.44
N PRO A 37 5.96 -18.70 -20.32
CA PRO A 37 7.35 -19.00 -20.10
C PRO A 37 8.21 -17.74 -20.28
N VAL A 38 9.00 -17.38 -19.30
CA VAL A 38 9.92 -16.24 -19.36
C VAL A 38 11.34 -16.77 -19.23
N ARG A 39 12.17 -16.49 -20.24
CA ARG A 39 13.58 -16.87 -20.27
C ARG A 39 14.46 -15.65 -19.98
N PHE A 40 15.47 -15.84 -19.15
CA PHE A 40 16.39 -14.78 -18.74
C PHE A 40 17.77 -15.34 -18.43
N ALA A 41 18.79 -14.49 -18.52
CA ALA A 41 20.15 -14.76 -18.09
C ALA A 41 20.52 -13.90 -16.88
N LEU A 42 21.44 -14.40 -16.07
CA LEU A 42 21.93 -13.71 -14.88
C LEU A 42 23.45 -13.52 -14.98
N ARG A 43 23.91 -12.33 -14.60
CA ARG A 43 25.33 -12.01 -14.41
C ARG A 43 25.53 -11.36 -13.07
N SER A 44 26.52 -11.80 -12.32
CA SER A 44 26.86 -11.23 -11.03
C SER A 44 28.37 -11.38 -10.77
N PRO A 45 28.99 -10.46 -9.99
CA PRO A 45 30.38 -10.63 -9.59
C PRO A 45 30.60 -11.97 -8.88
N ALA A 46 31.76 -12.57 -9.06
CA ALA A 46 32.09 -13.88 -8.49
C ALA A 46 32.05 -13.89 -6.95
N ASP A 47 32.39 -12.77 -6.33
CA ASP A 47 32.36 -12.55 -4.88
C ASP A 47 30.96 -12.17 -4.32
N ALA A 48 29.99 -11.92 -5.22
CA ALA A 48 28.63 -11.54 -4.91
C ALA A 48 27.62 -12.27 -5.82
N PRO A 49 27.49 -13.60 -5.70
CA PRO A 49 26.55 -14.35 -6.53
C PRO A 49 25.10 -13.91 -6.30
N VAL A 50 24.24 -14.13 -7.29
CA VAL A 50 22.81 -13.87 -7.15
C VAL A 50 22.25 -14.70 -6.00
N SER A 51 21.57 -14.06 -5.07
CA SER A 51 20.93 -14.70 -3.91
C SER A 51 19.45 -15.00 -4.15
N GLU A 52 18.78 -14.19 -4.97
CA GLU A 52 17.34 -14.28 -5.18
C GLU A 52 16.95 -13.67 -6.54
N VAL A 53 15.93 -14.25 -7.19
CA VAL A 53 15.24 -13.65 -8.32
C VAL A 53 13.75 -13.52 -7.95
N LYS A 54 13.22 -12.32 -8.03
CA LYS A 54 11.80 -12.03 -7.77
C LYS A 54 11.06 -11.83 -9.08
N VAL A 55 9.87 -12.43 -9.17
CA VAL A 55 8.96 -12.30 -10.30
C VAL A 55 7.68 -11.61 -9.83
N ARG A 56 7.33 -10.51 -10.48
CA ARG A 56 6.10 -9.77 -10.22
C ARG A 56 5.20 -9.78 -11.45
N VAL A 57 3.90 -9.86 -11.22
CA VAL A 57 2.87 -9.68 -12.25
C VAL A 57 1.99 -8.51 -11.81
N ASN A 58 1.93 -7.47 -12.63
CA ASN A 58 1.23 -6.22 -12.30
C ASN A 58 1.65 -5.69 -10.92
N ASP A 59 2.97 -5.69 -10.67
CA ASP A 59 3.65 -5.33 -9.42
C ASP A 59 3.34 -6.20 -8.18
N LYS A 60 2.51 -7.24 -8.33
CA LYS A 60 2.29 -8.23 -7.26
C LYS A 60 3.38 -9.30 -7.32
N LEU A 61 4.06 -9.55 -6.19
CA LEU A 61 5.03 -10.64 -6.08
C LEU A 61 4.29 -11.98 -6.22
N VAL A 62 4.63 -12.74 -7.28
CA VAL A 62 4.03 -14.05 -7.55
C VAL A 62 5.01 -15.18 -7.31
N ARG A 63 6.32 -14.91 -7.36
CA ARG A 63 7.35 -15.91 -7.16
C ARG A 63 8.64 -15.32 -6.66
N SER A 64 9.32 -16.06 -5.78
CA SER A 64 10.70 -15.83 -5.38
C SER A 64 11.48 -17.11 -5.68
N LEU A 65 12.53 -17.00 -6.49
CA LEU A 65 13.37 -18.13 -6.89
C LEU A 65 14.65 -18.12 -6.06
N ASP A 66 14.87 -19.20 -5.30
CA ASP A 66 16.11 -19.42 -4.55
C ASP A 66 17.24 -19.82 -5.51
N THR A 67 18.43 -19.36 -5.23
CA THR A 67 19.65 -19.70 -6.00
C THR A 67 19.95 -21.17 -6.11
N ARG A 68 19.46 -22.02 -5.17
CA ARG A 68 19.59 -23.47 -5.26
C ARG A 68 18.90 -24.06 -6.48
N ILE A 69 17.79 -23.46 -6.91
CA ILE A 69 17.06 -23.83 -8.13
C ILE A 69 17.83 -23.36 -9.38
N LEU A 70 18.56 -22.25 -9.27
CA LEU A 70 19.29 -21.64 -10.36
C LEU A 70 20.68 -22.25 -10.59
N ARG A 71 21.23 -23.01 -9.63
CA ARG A 71 22.57 -23.64 -9.72
C ARG A 71 22.64 -24.86 -10.64
N GLY A 72 21.51 -25.40 -11.08
CA GLY A 72 21.44 -26.63 -11.89
C GLY A 72 21.63 -26.44 -13.39
N THR A 73 21.65 -25.21 -13.89
CA THR A 73 21.74 -24.91 -15.33
C THR A 73 23.06 -24.22 -15.68
N ARG A 74 24.10 -25.04 -15.95
CA ARG A 74 25.25 -24.59 -16.74
C ARG A 74 24.78 -24.47 -18.18
N GLY A 75 24.60 -23.23 -18.65
CA GLY A 75 24.22 -22.94 -20.03
C GLY A 75 23.23 -21.77 -20.11
N ASP A 76 23.17 -21.20 -21.20
CA ASP A 76 22.65 -19.93 -21.68
C ASP A 76 21.23 -19.51 -21.32
N GLY A 77 20.79 -19.63 -20.07
CA GLY A 77 19.57 -19.02 -19.59
C GLY A 77 18.74 -19.89 -18.65
N HIS A 78 17.93 -19.20 -17.86
CA HIS A 78 16.93 -19.77 -16.97
C HIS A 78 15.53 -19.57 -17.55
N GLU A 79 14.60 -20.44 -17.21
CA GLU A 79 13.19 -20.30 -17.59
C GLU A 79 12.30 -20.40 -16.34
N VAL A 80 11.32 -19.54 -16.26
CA VAL A 80 10.27 -19.57 -15.23
C VAL A 80 8.90 -19.52 -15.89
N GLN A 81 7.99 -20.37 -15.43
CA GLN A 81 6.60 -20.35 -15.84
C GLN A 81 5.83 -19.37 -14.92
N VAL A 82 5.24 -18.34 -15.52
CA VAL A 82 4.56 -17.26 -14.80
C VAL A 82 3.07 -17.31 -15.09
N ALA A 83 2.26 -17.53 -14.06
CA ALA A 83 0.82 -17.41 -14.16
C ALA A 83 0.41 -15.95 -14.35
N VAL A 84 -0.43 -15.67 -15.33
CA VAL A 84 -0.82 -14.32 -15.73
C VAL A 84 -2.35 -14.22 -15.80
N PRO A 85 -2.97 -13.17 -15.25
CA PRO A 85 -4.40 -12.99 -15.32
C PRO A 85 -4.87 -12.78 -16.77
N PRO A 86 -6.18 -13.00 -17.07
CA PRO A 86 -6.75 -12.88 -18.43
C PRO A 86 -6.93 -11.42 -18.89
N VAL A 87 -6.07 -10.52 -18.46
CA VAL A 87 -6.06 -9.09 -18.80
C VAL A 87 -4.66 -8.69 -19.28
N ASP A 88 -4.54 -7.57 -19.95
CA ASP A 88 -3.24 -7.00 -20.28
C ASP A 88 -2.41 -6.90 -19.01
N SER A 89 -1.20 -7.43 -19.06
CA SER A 89 -0.38 -7.61 -17.87
C SER A 89 1.08 -7.31 -18.16
N GLU A 90 1.81 -7.04 -17.09
CA GLU A 90 3.24 -6.81 -17.11
C GLU A 90 3.92 -7.78 -16.14
N ILE A 91 4.89 -8.55 -16.66
CA ILE A 91 5.74 -9.40 -15.84
C ILE A 91 7.07 -8.67 -15.65
N ARG A 92 7.49 -8.47 -14.41
CA ARG A 92 8.80 -7.91 -14.06
C ARG A 92 9.64 -8.92 -13.30
N LEU A 93 10.90 -9.06 -13.71
CA LEU A 93 11.89 -9.86 -13.01
C LEU A 93 13.05 -8.97 -12.58
N PHE A 94 13.54 -9.18 -11.37
CA PHE A 94 14.79 -8.57 -10.92
C PHE A 94 15.55 -9.54 -10.01
N ALA A 95 16.87 -9.44 -10.08
CA ALA A 95 17.79 -10.23 -9.29
C ALA A 95 18.35 -9.41 -8.13
N ALA A 96 18.75 -10.08 -7.06
CA ALA A 96 19.45 -9.45 -5.93
C ALA A 96 20.72 -10.25 -5.57
N ASN A 97 21.71 -9.55 -5.09
CA ASN A 97 22.91 -10.08 -4.43
C ASN A 97 23.20 -9.26 -3.17
N LYS A 98 24.29 -9.56 -2.46
CA LYS A 98 24.70 -8.81 -1.26
C LYS A 98 24.95 -7.31 -1.50
N ASN A 99 25.16 -6.91 -2.76
CA ASN A 99 25.50 -5.53 -3.14
C ASN A 99 24.27 -4.71 -3.54
N GLY A 100 23.12 -5.34 -3.81
CA GLY A 100 21.89 -4.66 -4.20
C GLY A 100 21.02 -5.42 -5.17
N LYS A 101 20.05 -4.71 -5.75
CA LYS A 101 19.08 -5.23 -6.74
C LYS A 101 19.48 -4.80 -8.15
N SER A 102 19.18 -5.64 -9.13
CA SER A 102 19.31 -5.31 -10.56
C SER A 102 18.24 -4.30 -10.99
N GLU A 103 18.44 -3.66 -12.12
CA GLU A 103 17.34 -3.10 -12.89
C GLU A 103 16.37 -4.23 -13.28
N PRO A 104 15.06 -3.96 -13.31
CA PRO A 104 14.08 -4.96 -13.71
C PRO A 104 14.13 -5.20 -15.23
N VAL A 105 13.84 -6.42 -15.64
CA VAL A 105 13.45 -6.73 -17.02
C VAL A 105 11.94 -6.96 -17.07
N THR A 106 11.32 -6.52 -18.16
CA THR A 106 9.87 -6.45 -18.28
C THR A 106 9.39 -7.20 -19.53
N VAL A 107 8.34 -8.01 -19.37
CA VAL A 107 7.56 -8.61 -20.45
C VAL A 107 6.14 -8.06 -20.39
N SER A 108 5.74 -7.33 -21.42
CA SER A 108 4.38 -6.80 -21.56
C SER A 108 3.52 -7.79 -22.33
N ILE A 109 2.38 -8.17 -21.78
CA ILE A 109 1.45 -9.13 -22.37
C ILE A 109 0.18 -8.40 -22.75
N ARG A 110 -0.12 -8.39 -24.04
CA ARG A 110 -1.42 -7.98 -24.54
C ARG A 110 -2.30 -9.20 -24.70
N ARG A 111 -3.51 -9.10 -24.15
CA ARG A 111 -4.54 -10.12 -24.37
C ARG A 111 -5.24 -9.84 -25.69
N ASN A 112 -5.29 -10.85 -26.55
CA ASN A 112 -6.08 -10.76 -27.76
C ASN A 112 -7.53 -10.45 -27.37
N ALA A 113 -8.08 -9.38 -27.89
CA ALA A 113 -9.42 -8.91 -27.59
C ALA A 113 -10.46 -9.98 -27.95
N VAL A 114 -10.74 -10.86 -27.03
CA VAL A 114 -12.04 -11.53 -27.02
C VAL A 114 -12.98 -10.53 -26.36
N SER A 115 -13.98 -10.08 -27.13
CA SER A 115 -15.13 -9.26 -26.77
C SER A 115 -15.21 -8.94 -25.27
N ALA A 116 -15.30 -7.66 -24.92
CA ALA A 116 -15.41 -7.15 -23.57
C ALA A 116 -16.71 -7.61 -22.86
N LYS A 117 -16.82 -8.88 -22.58
CA LYS A 117 -17.51 -9.36 -21.39
C LYS A 117 -16.62 -8.93 -20.23
N LEU A 118 -17.22 -8.24 -19.25
CA LEU A 118 -16.64 -8.07 -17.91
C LEU A 118 -15.87 -9.36 -17.59
N PRO A 119 -14.56 -9.30 -17.37
CA PRO A 119 -13.82 -10.51 -17.07
C PRO A 119 -14.51 -11.22 -15.91
N ASP A 120 -14.57 -12.55 -15.97
CA ASP A 120 -15.03 -13.42 -14.88
C ASP A 120 -14.14 -13.30 -13.61
N THR A 121 -13.41 -12.22 -13.47
CA THR A 121 -12.62 -11.82 -12.31
C THR A 121 -13.49 -11.17 -11.26
N ARG A 122 -14.63 -11.80 -10.92
CA ARG A 122 -15.33 -11.50 -9.69
C ARG A 122 -14.51 -12.13 -8.56
N PHE A 123 -14.11 -11.29 -7.62
CA PHE A 123 -13.65 -11.79 -6.34
C PHE A 123 -14.83 -12.51 -5.66
N GLU A 124 -14.53 -13.62 -4.96
CA GLU A 124 -15.59 -14.36 -4.28
C GLU A 124 -16.15 -13.55 -3.11
N THR A 125 -15.29 -13.07 -2.24
CA THR A 125 -15.67 -12.30 -1.05
C THR A 125 -14.85 -11.04 -0.88
N LEU A 126 -15.50 -9.95 -0.54
CA LEU A 126 -14.89 -8.71 -0.08
C LEU A 126 -14.92 -8.66 1.44
N TYR A 127 -13.79 -8.83 2.08
CA TYR A 127 -13.65 -8.66 3.52
C TYR A 127 -13.25 -7.22 3.83
N LEU A 128 -14.01 -6.58 4.72
CA LEU A 128 -13.84 -5.16 5.08
C LEU A 128 -13.55 -5.03 6.57
N LEU A 129 -12.41 -4.47 6.92
CA LEU A 129 -12.13 -3.97 8.27
C LEU A 129 -12.16 -2.45 8.24
N ILE A 130 -13.21 -1.87 8.78
CA ILE A 130 -13.49 -0.45 8.73
C ILE A 130 -13.46 0.11 10.15
N ILE A 131 -12.60 1.10 10.38
CA ILE A 131 -12.34 1.68 11.69
C ILE A 131 -12.55 3.19 11.62
N GLY A 132 -13.35 3.73 12.53
CA GLY A 132 -13.61 5.16 12.65
C GLY A 132 -13.69 5.60 14.09
N VAL A 133 -12.83 6.50 14.53
CA VAL A 133 -12.82 7.03 15.89
C VAL A 133 -12.93 8.54 15.88
N SER A 134 -14.05 9.04 16.35
CA SER A 134 -14.32 10.47 16.56
C SER A 134 -14.33 10.85 18.04
N LYS A 135 -14.78 9.94 18.90
CA LYS A 135 -14.98 10.19 20.33
C LYS A 135 -13.69 9.98 21.12
N TYR A 136 -12.76 10.88 20.94
CA TYR A 136 -11.60 11.04 21.81
C TYR A 136 -11.95 11.99 22.99
N PRO A 137 -11.08 12.10 24.00
CA PRO A 137 -11.21 13.18 25.00
C PRO A 137 -11.38 14.56 24.34
N GLU A 138 -12.06 15.50 24.99
CA GLU A 138 -12.52 16.78 24.40
C GLU A 138 -11.51 17.49 23.51
N ASP A 139 -10.27 17.61 23.96
CA ASP A 139 -9.19 18.29 23.23
C ASP A 139 -8.71 17.54 21.96
N TRP A 140 -9.15 16.29 21.81
CA TRP A 140 -8.74 15.40 20.73
C TRP A 140 -9.90 14.97 19.84
N LYS A 141 -11.12 15.41 20.16
CA LYS A 141 -12.33 15.05 19.43
C LYS A 141 -12.22 15.34 17.93
N LEU A 142 -12.67 14.41 17.12
CA LEU A 142 -12.86 14.57 15.67
C LEU A 142 -14.34 14.55 15.33
N GLU A 143 -14.74 15.32 14.32
CA GLU A 143 -16.17 15.45 13.98
C GLU A 143 -16.61 14.39 12.97
N LEU A 144 -15.78 14.03 12.01
CA LEU A 144 -16.21 13.28 10.84
C LEU A 144 -15.64 11.86 10.71
N ALA A 145 -14.65 11.46 11.49
CA ALA A 145 -13.99 10.15 11.35
C ALA A 145 -14.97 8.97 11.50
N GLU A 146 -15.91 9.03 12.43
CA GLU A 146 -16.98 8.03 12.56
C GLU A 146 -17.85 7.99 11.31
N LYS A 147 -18.28 9.16 10.85
CA LYS A 147 -19.14 9.28 9.67
C LYS A 147 -18.42 8.79 8.41
N ASP A 148 -17.16 9.13 8.25
CA ASP A 148 -16.34 8.69 7.14
C ASP A 148 -16.25 7.16 7.06
N ALA A 149 -16.01 6.52 8.19
CA ALA A 149 -15.98 5.06 8.27
C ALA A 149 -17.33 4.43 7.91
N ARG A 150 -18.44 4.98 8.41
CA ARG A 150 -19.79 4.50 8.10
C ARG A 150 -20.14 4.66 6.62
N ASP A 151 -19.85 5.81 6.05
CA ASP A 151 -20.16 6.11 4.65
C ASP A 151 -19.28 5.28 3.70
N PHE A 152 -17.98 5.13 4.00
CA PHE A 152 -17.12 4.23 3.24
C PHE A 152 -17.63 2.78 3.29
N ASN A 153 -17.98 2.28 4.47
CA ASN A 153 -18.56 0.96 4.63
C ASN A 153 -19.85 0.79 3.80
N PHE A 154 -20.76 1.77 3.87
CA PHE A 154 -22.01 1.75 3.13
C PHE A 154 -21.78 1.58 1.62
N HIS A 155 -20.84 2.31 1.03
CA HIS A 155 -20.56 2.23 -0.39
C HIS A 155 -19.81 0.95 -0.77
N MET A 156 -18.94 0.44 0.10
CA MET A 156 -18.17 -0.77 -0.19
C MET A 156 -19.00 -2.06 -0.06
N VAL A 157 -19.88 -2.18 0.94
CA VAL A 157 -20.74 -3.36 1.05
C VAL A 157 -21.71 -3.50 -0.12
N ARG A 158 -22.08 -2.39 -0.76
CA ARG A 158 -22.92 -2.36 -1.96
C ARG A 158 -22.23 -2.86 -3.24
N GLN A 159 -20.94 -3.18 -3.15
CA GLN A 159 -20.21 -3.84 -4.22
C GLN A 159 -20.48 -5.34 -4.29
N ALA A 160 -21.15 -5.92 -3.26
CA ALA A 160 -21.64 -7.28 -3.29
C ALA A 160 -22.66 -7.49 -4.42
N GLY A 161 -22.55 -8.61 -5.12
CA GLY A 161 -23.34 -8.91 -6.30
C GLY A 161 -22.93 -8.15 -7.59
N LYS A 162 -21.86 -7.32 -7.50
CA LYS A 162 -21.29 -6.58 -8.63
C LYS A 162 -19.89 -7.12 -8.94
N LEU A 163 -18.85 -6.44 -8.44
CA LEU A 163 -17.46 -6.88 -8.58
C LEU A 163 -17.12 -8.06 -7.66
N TYR A 164 -17.75 -8.13 -6.51
CA TYR A 164 -17.58 -9.17 -5.50
C TYR A 164 -18.86 -9.99 -5.36
N GLY A 165 -18.72 -11.31 -5.14
CA GLY A 165 -19.87 -12.19 -4.89
C GLY A 165 -20.60 -11.80 -3.61
N THR A 166 -19.87 -11.65 -2.53
CA THR A 166 -20.39 -11.21 -1.21
C THR A 166 -19.49 -10.14 -0.61
N ALA A 167 -19.99 -9.48 0.44
CA ALA A 167 -19.20 -8.56 1.27
C ALA A 167 -19.41 -8.87 2.75
N VAL A 168 -18.32 -8.97 3.50
CA VAL A 168 -18.32 -9.27 4.94
C VAL A 168 -17.64 -8.12 5.67
N PRO A 169 -18.39 -7.15 6.21
CA PRO A 169 -17.82 -6.03 6.94
C PRO A 169 -17.62 -6.35 8.43
N ARG A 170 -16.54 -5.81 8.98
CA ARG A 170 -16.36 -5.53 10.40
C ARG A 170 -16.18 -4.03 10.57
N LEU A 171 -17.18 -3.39 11.12
CA LEU A 171 -17.21 -1.94 11.37
C LEU A 171 -16.97 -1.69 12.86
N LEU A 172 -15.85 -1.07 13.16
CA LEU A 172 -15.44 -0.71 14.52
C LEU A 172 -15.49 0.81 14.69
N ILE A 173 -16.39 1.29 15.51
CA ILE A 173 -16.66 2.72 15.68
C ILE A 173 -16.42 3.13 17.14
N ASN A 174 -15.67 4.21 17.32
CA ASN A 174 -15.38 4.83 18.62
C ASN A 174 -14.89 3.79 19.65
N GLU A 175 -15.58 3.63 20.78
CA GLU A 175 -15.23 2.68 21.83
C GLU A 175 -15.23 1.21 21.39
N GLN A 176 -15.90 0.87 20.29
CA GLN A 176 -15.82 -0.46 19.68
C GLN A 176 -14.49 -0.67 18.92
N ALA A 177 -13.83 0.42 18.56
CA ALA A 177 -12.50 0.40 17.95
C ALA A 177 -11.40 0.39 19.02
N SER A 178 -11.54 -0.46 20.05
CA SER A 178 -10.51 -0.65 21.05
C SER A 178 -9.24 -1.26 20.44
N ARG A 179 -8.10 -1.07 21.10
CA ARG A 179 -6.83 -1.67 20.68
C ARG A 179 -6.98 -3.17 20.44
N GLU A 180 -7.60 -3.86 21.40
CA GLU A 180 -7.82 -5.31 21.33
C GLU A 180 -8.69 -5.68 20.11
N LYS A 181 -9.81 -4.98 19.91
CA LYS A 181 -10.74 -5.24 18.80
C LYS A 181 -10.13 -4.94 17.43
N VAL A 182 -9.33 -3.89 17.33
CA VAL A 182 -8.60 -3.58 16.09
C VAL A 182 -7.59 -4.68 15.77
N LEU A 183 -6.79 -5.14 16.74
CA LEU A 183 -5.84 -6.23 16.56
C LEU A 183 -6.54 -7.56 16.22
N GLU A 184 -7.67 -7.84 16.86
CA GLU A 184 -8.52 -8.99 16.52
C GLU A 184 -9.06 -8.89 15.08
N GLY A 185 -9.51 -7.72 14.66
CA GLY A 185 -9.97 -7.45 13.31
C GLY A 185 -8.88 -7.64 12.25
N LEU A 186 -7.67 -7.18 12.51
CA LEU A 186 -6.51 -7.39 11.62
C LEU A 186 -6.16 -8.88 11.49
N ARG A 187 -6.19 -9.63 12.60
CA ARG A 187 -5.97 -11.07 12.59
C ARG A 187 -7.07 -11.79 11.80
N TRP A 188 -8.33 -11.46 12.07
CA TRP A 188 -9.46 -12.00 11.35
C TRP A 188 -9.34 -11.79 9.84
N LEU A 189 -8.97 -10.58 9.41
CA LEU A 189 -8.80 -10.27 7.99
C LEU A 189 -7.74 -11.17 7.35
N ARG A 190 -6.61 -11.33 8.02
CA ARG A 190 -5.50 -12.17 7.56
C ARG A 190 -5.88 -13.67 7.45
N GLU A 191 -6.71 -14.14 8.38
CA GLU A 191 -7.17 -15.54 8.41
C GLU A 191 -8.30 -15.80 7.40
N SER A 192 -9.10 -14.78 7.07
CA SER A 192 -10.29 -14.92 6.22
C SER A 192 -10.00 -14.77 4.74
N VAL A 193 -9.11 -13.85 4.35
CA VAL A 193 -8.89 -13.50 2.94
C VAL A 193 -8.11 -14.60 2.23
N GLY A 194 -8.78 -15.35 1.34
CA GLY A 194 -8.20 -16.35 0.45
C GLY A 194 -7.70 -15.73 -0.87
N GLU A 195 -7.15 -16.56 -1.74
CA GLU A 195 -6.55 -16.13 -3.02
C GLU A 195 -7.55 -15.49 -3.98
N LYS A 196 -8.82 -15.89 -3.91
CA LYS A 196 -9.91 -15.38 -4.75
C LYS A 196 -10.71 -14.25 -4.10
N ASP A 197 -10.31 -13.83 -2.91
CA ASP A 197 -10.97 -12.80 -2.14
C ASP A 197 -10.25 -11.46 -2.26
N ALA A 198 -10.88 -10.42 -1.75
CA ALA A 198 -10.28 -9.12 -1.53
C ALA A 198 -10.41 -8.71 -0.07
N GLY A 199 -9.36 -8.14 0.48
CA GLY A 199 -9.32 -7.55 1.81
C GLY A 199 -9.10 -6.05 1.75
N VAL A 200 -9.94 -5.29 2.42
CA VAL A 200 -9.83 -3.83 2.50
C VAL A 200 -9.77 -3.40 3.95
N VAL A 201 -8.80 -2.57 4.27
CA VAL A 201 -8.71 -1.87 5.55
C VAL A 201 -8.96 -0.39 5.31
N PHE A 202 -9.89 0.19 6.06
CA PHE A 202 -10.12 1.63 6.15
C PHE A 202 -9.93 2.10 7.58
N ILE A 203 -9.17 3.16 7.78
CA ILE A 203 -8.93 3.75 9.09
C ILE A 203 -9.13 5.26 9.02
N ALA A 204 -10.04 5.80 9.83
CA ALA A 204 -10.20 7.22 10.09
C ALA A 204 -10.09 7.51 11.59
N GLY A 205 -9.28 8.49 11.96
CA GLY A 205 -9.04 8.83 13.35
C GLY A 205 -7.70 9.53 13.57
N HIS A 206 -7.19 9.46 14.78
CA HIS A 206 -5.86 9.97 15.10
C HIS A 206 -4.78 8.91 14.87
N GLY A 207 -3.68 9.37 14.33
CA GLY A 207 -2.43 8.62 14.30
C GLY A 207 -1.29 9.47 14.83
N ASP A 208 -0.26 8.85 15.37
CA ASP A 208 0.93 9.59 15.79
C ASP A 208 2.19 8.71 15.65
N ARG A 209 3.32 9.34 15.80
CA ARG A 209 4.64 8.74 15.72
C ARG A 209 5.31 8.69 17.07
N VAL A 210 5.96 7.57 17.35
CA VAL A 210 6.85 7.40 18.49
C VAL A 210 8.19 6.91 17.99
N GLY A 211 9.21 7.77 18.02
CA GLY A 211 10.45 7.52 17.32
C GLY A 211 10.21 7.43 15.80
N ALA A 212 10.61 6.33 15.17
CA ALA A 212 10.37 6.02 13.76
C ALA A 212 9.07 5.26 13.52
N ALA A 213 8.37 4.79 14.56
CA ALA A 213 7.20 3.93 14.43
C ALA A 213 5.89 4.73 14.40
N TYR A 214 5.01 4.39 13.45
CA TYR A 214 3.65 4.90 13.39
C TYR A 214 2.72 4.06 14.28
N TYR A 215 1.78 4.74 14.93
CA TYR A 215 0.71 4.14 15.71
C TYR A 215 -0.64 4.76 15.36
N PHE A 216 -1.66 3.93 15.26
CA PHE A 216 -3.06 4.38 15.26
C PHE A 216 -3.56 4.47 16.70
N ILE A 217 -4.27 5.55 17.01
CA ILE A 217 -4.84 5.79 18.35
C ILE A 217 -6.26 5.24 18.38
N PRO A 218 -6.51 4.14 19.13
CA PRO A 218 -7.82 3.49 19.16
C PRO A 218 -8.85 4.28 19.97
N GLY A 219 -10.08 3.78 20.01
CA GLY A 219 -11.19 4.40 20.73
C GLY A 219 -11.32 4.00 22.21
N ASP A 220 -10.30 3.37 22.78
CA ASP A 220 -10.31 2.98 24.21
C ASP A 220 -10.37 4.20 25.12
N ALA A 221 -11.02 4.03 26.26
CA ALA A 221 -10.90 5.00 27.33
C ALA A 221 -9.43 5.14 27.77
N GLU A 222 -9.03 6.35 28.14
CA GLU A 222 -7.69 6.67 28.67
C GLU A 222 -6.52 6.42 27.70
N VAL A 223 -6.77 6.31 26.40
CA VAL A 223 -5.71 6.19 25.40
C VAL A 223 -4.91 7.49 25.22
N LEU A 224 -5.55 8.61 25.50
CA LEU A 224 -4.99 9.96 25.44
C LEU A 224 -5.30 10.70 26.73
N PRO A 225 -4.31 11.30 27.38
CA PRO A 225 -4.54 12.26 28.46
C PRO A 225 -5.05 13.60 27.89
N ALA A 226 -5.59 14.46 28.74
CA ALA A 226 -5.94 15.81 28.34
C ALA A 226 -4.68 16.58 27.87
N ARG A 227 -4.81 17.43 26.85
CA ARG A 227 -3.67 18.24 26.37
C ARG A 227 -3.10 19.15 27.46
N SER A 228 -3.98 19.64 28.37
CA SER A 228 -3.60 20.45 29.53
C SER A 228 -2.71 19.74 30.53
N ASP A 229 -2.63 18.40 30.50
CA ASP A 229 -1.75 17.62 31.38
C ASP A 229 -0.26 17.78 31.02
N PHE A 230 0.05 18.36 29.85
CA PHE A 230 1.41 18.55 29.37
C PHE A 230 1.76 20.03 29.27
N LYS A 231 2.91 20.40 29.85
CA LYS A 231 3.45 21.76 29.77
C LYS A 231 4.22 21.99 28.46
N SER A 232 4.63 20.92 27.79
CA SER A 232 5.42 20.98 26.55
C SER A 232 5.21 19.77 25.66
N ALA A 233 5.56 19.90 24.37
CA ALA A 233 5.60 18.78 23.43
C ALA A 233 6.55 17.66 23.90
N SER A 234 7.65 18.00 24.54
CA SER A 234 8.63 17.03 25.06
C SER A 234 8.05 16.15 26.16
N GLU A 235 7.19 16.70 27.02
CA GLU A 235 6.50 15.91 28.05
C GLU A 235 5.51 14.92 27.40
N PHE A 236 4.80 15.33 26.36
CA PHE A 236 3.93 14.45 25.62
C PHE A 236 4.72 13.36 24.87
N ASP A 237 5.86 13.71 24.24
CA ASP A 237 6.72 12.74 23.60
C ASP A 237 7.24 11.69 24.59
N THR A 238 7.63 12.12 25.77
CA THR A 238 8.04 11.21 26.86
C THR A 238 6.90 10.27 27.28
N TRP A 239 5.70 10.82 27.41
CA TRP A 239 4.50 10.03 27.73
C TRP A 239 4.21 9.00 26.62
N LYS A 240 4.31 9.40 25.33
CA LYS A 240 4.11 8.51 24.19
C LYS A 240 5.06 7.32 24.21
N ILE A 241 6.35 7.59 24.40
CA ILE A 241 7.38 6.53 24.45
C ILE A 241 7.01 5.44 25.47
N LYS A 242 6.49 5.85 26.62
CA LYS A 242 6.12 4.93 27.69
C LYS A 242 4.79 4.20 27.45
N ASN A 243 3.81 4.87 26.86
CA ASN A 243 2.42 4.41 26.85
C ASN A 243 1.94 3.90 25.47
N ALA A 244 2.37 4.51 24.38
CA ALA A 244 1.89 4.15 23.05
C ALA A 244 2.06 2.65 22.72
N PRO A 245 3.18 1.99 22.99
CA PRO A 245 3.33 0.56 22.69
C PRO A 245 2.29 -0.33 23.38
N LYS A 246 1.74 0.13 24.51
CA LYS A 246 0.76 -0.63 25.29
C LYS A 246 -0.68 -0.25 24.98
N LYS A 247 -0.91 1.02 24.63
CA LYS A 247 -2.26 1.60 24.50
C LYS A 247 -2.71 1.78 23.05
N TRP A 248 -1.77 1.97 22.12
CA TRP A 248 -2.06 2.27 20.73
C TRP A 248 -1.80 1.05 19.81
N VAL A 249 -2.35 1.08 18.61
CA VAL A 249 -2.18 0.02 17.61
C VAL A 249 -0.92 0.28 16.80
N PRO A 250 0.09 -0.60 16.83
CA PRO A 250 1.30 -0.42 16.03
C PRO A 250 1.01 -0.48 14.54
N GLY A 251 1.55 0.45 13.77
CA GLY A 251 1.48 0.43 12.30
C GLY A 251 2.08 -0.83 11.70
N GLU A 252 3.07 -1.43 12.37
CA GLU A 252 3.66 -2.71 11.97
C GLU A 252 2.62 -3.85 11.91
N GLU A 253 1.63 -3.88 12.83
CA GLU A 253 0.57 -4.90 12.78
C GLU A 253 -0.35 -4.72 11.57
N ILE A 254 -0.61 -3.46 11.18
CA ILE A 254 -1.36 -3.14 9.97
C ILE A 254 -0.57 -3.59 8.74
N SER A 255 0.69 -3.22 8.65
CA SER A 255 1.59 -3.60 7.55
C SER A 255 1.72 -5.12 7.42
N ARG A 256 1.96 -5.81 8.52
CA ARG A 256 2.07 -7.28 8.57
C ARG A 256 0.79 -7.95 8.07
N THR A 257 -0.38 -7.40 8.43
CA THR A 257 -1.66 -7.91 7.97
C THR A 257 -1.80 -7.76 6.46
N LEU A 258 -1.57 -6.56 5.93
CA LEU A 258 -1.70 -6.28 4.50
C LEU A 258 -0.73 -7.12 3.65
N LEU A 259 0.52 -7.26 4.11
CA LEU A 259 1.53 -8.11 3.47
C LEU A 259 1.17 -9.60 3.53
N GLY A 260 0.44 -10.02 4.53
CA GLY A 260 0.04 -11.41 4.75
C GLY A 260 -1.24 -11.84 4.02
N LEU A 261 -1.99 -10.93 3.42
CA LEU A 261 -3.21 -11.28 2.69
C LEU A 261 -2.88 -12.08 1.43
N LYS A 262 -3.57 -13.20 1.24
CA LYS A 262 -3.38 -14.07 0.06
C LYS A 262 -4.05 -13.51 -1.19
N GLY A 263 -5.18 -12.84 -1.03
CA GLY A 263 -5.95 -12.21 -2.07
C GLY A 263 -5.52 -10.78 -2.37
N ARG A 264 -6.38 -10.06 -3.07
CA ARG A 264 -6.19 -8.65 -3.34
C ARG A 264 -6.30 -7.84 -2.06
N SER A 265 -5.48 -6.80 -1.91
CA SER A 265 -5.52 -5.94 -0.74
C SER A 265 -5.49 -4.46 -1.09
N ALA A 266 -6.30 -3.68 -0.36
CA ALA A 266 -6.29 -2.23 -0.43
C ALA A 266 -6.34 -1.62 0.97
N PHE A 267 -5.63 -0.53 1.15
CA PHE A 267 -5.55 0.21 2.40
C PHE A 267 -5.90 1.68 2.19
N PHE A 268 -6.89 2.14 2.91
CA PHE A 268 -7.33 3.53 2.94
C PHE A 268 -7.08 4.08 4.35
N ILE A 269 -6.25 5.08 4.46
CA ILE A 269 -5.88 5.66 5.75
C ILE A 269 -6.13 7.17 5.77
N ASP A 270 -7.05 7.59 6.62
CA ASP A 270 -7.39 8.99 6.89
C ASP A 270 -7.10 9.34 8.35
N THR A 271 -5.81 9.44 8.66
CA THR A 271 -5.38 9.80 10.01
C THR A 271 -4.60 11.11 10.01
N CYS A 272 -5.04 12.01 10.89
CA CYS A 272 -4.32 13.24 11.18
C CYS A 272 -3.18 12.94 12.18
N HIS A 273 -2.10 13.73 12.12
CA HIS A 273 -1.11 13.74 13.18
C HIS A 273 -1.66 14.47 14.41
N SER A 274 -1.73 13.77 15.53
CA SER A 274 -2.21 14.31 16.81
C SER A 274 -1.18 15.10 17.60
N GLY A 275 -0.05 15.49 16.99
CA GLY A 275 1.00 16.24 17.68
C GLY A 275 0.48 17.53 18.33
N ILE A 276 0.76 17.73 19.63
CA ILE A 276 0.34 18.91 20.42
C ILE A 276 0.79 20.22 19.78
N ASN A 277 1.83 20.19 18.95
CA ASN A 277 2.41 21.34 18.26
C ASN A 277 2.58 21.10 16.76
N ALA A 278 1.63 20.45 16.11
CA ALA A 278 1.65 20.36 14.65
C ALA A 278 1.52 21.78 14.07
N ARG A 279 2.66 22.46 13.91
CA ARG A 279 2.70 23.71 13.14
C ARG A 279 2.60 23.32 11.65
N PRO A 280 1.80 24.07 10.86
CA PRO A 280 1.83 23.92 9.42
C PRO A 280 3.29 23.97 8.93
N GLY A 281 3.77 22.93 8.26
CA GLY A 281 5.14 22.87 7.71
C GLY A 281 6.19 22.16 8.56
N GLN A 282 5.88 21.70 9.76
CA GLN A 282 6.80 20.90 10.58
C GLN A 282 6.27 19.49 10.82
N SER A 283 6.97 18.57 10.32
CA SER A 283 6.89 17.10 10.50
C SER A 283 6.40 16.36 9.27
N THR A 284 7.36 15.95 8.51
CA THR A 284 7.22 14.81 7.61
C THR A 284 7.10 13.55 8.45
N ASN A 285 6.19 12.66 8.09
CA ASN A 285 6.34 11.26 8.47
C ASN A 285 6.93 10.49 7.28
N PRO A 286 8.24 10.65 6.98
CA PRO A 286 8.88 9.96 5.88
C PRO A 286 8.82 8.44 6.10
N ASP A 287 8.70 7.99 7.35
CA ASP A 287 8.70 6.58 7.69
C ASP A 287 7.35 5.91 7.37
N LEU A 288 6.21 6.59 7.62
CA LEU A 288 4.91 6.06 7.19
C LEU A 288 4.82 5.99 5.66
N THR A 289 5.20 7.06 4.97
CA THR A 289 5.18 7.09 3.49
C THR A 289 6.11 6.02 2.92
N LYS A 290 7.31 5.86 3.49
CA LYS A 290 8.25 4.83 3.10
C LYS A 290 7.68 3.43 3.34
N ALA A 291 7.13 3.17 4.53
CA ALA A 291 6.51 1.88 4.85
C ALA A 291 5.32 1.55 3.94
N LEU A 292 4.49 2.53 3.62
CA LEU A 292 3.36 2.36 2.71
C LEU A 292 3.82 2.09 1.26
N ASN A 293 4.89 2.75 0.82
CA ASN A 293 5.48 2.48 -0.49
C ASN A 293 6.11 1.08 -0.54
N GLU A 294 6.83 0.66 0.48
CA GLU A 294 7.39 -0.69 0.60
C GLU A 294 6.29 -1.76 0.54
N ILE A 295 5.18 -1.56 1.24
CA ILE A 295 4.01 -2.46 1.18
C ILE A 295 3.46 -2.56 -0.25
N ASN A 296 3.34 -1.44 -0.95
CA ASN A 296 2.90 -1.44 -2.35
C ASN A 296 3.89 -2.17 -3.25
N GLU A 297 5.18 -1.84 -3.14
CA GLU A 297 6.23 -2.44 -3.97
C GLU A 297 6.40 -3.94 -3.74
N GLU A 298 6.32 -4.41 -2.49
CA GLU A 298 6.58 -5.80 -2.16
C GLU A 298 5.42 -6.74 -2.50
N ARG A 299 4.17 -6.29 -2.34
CA ARG A 299 3.00 -7.17 -2.43
C ARG A 299 1.89 -6.65 -3.34
N GLY A 300 2.09 -5.51 -3.97
CA GLY A 300 1.05 -4.90 -4.79
C GLY A 300 -0.20 -4.53 -3.98
N VAL A 301 -0.03 -4.05 -2.77
CA VAL A 301 -1.13 -3.47 -1.96
C VAL A 301 -1.46 -2.10 -2.50
N ILE A 302 -2.73 -1.88 -2.83
CA ILE A 302 -3.21 -0.55 -3.19
C ILE A 302 -3.29 0.31 -1.92
N VAL A 303 -2.63 1.45 -1.91
CA VAL A 303 -2.59 2.34 -0.74
C VAL A 303 -3.11 3.72 -1.10
N PHE A 304 -4.10 4.18 -0.35
CA PHE A 304 -4.65 5.54 -0.39
C PHE A 304 -4.49 6.18 0.98
N ALA A 305 -3.62 7.17 1.10
CA ALA A 305 -3.40 7.93 2.33
C ALA A 305 -3.84 9.38 2.16
N SER A 306 -4.53 9.94 3.14
CA SER A 306 -5.11 11.28 3.10
C SER A 306 -4.09 12.39 3.01
N SER A 307 -2.88 12.18 3.51
CA SER A 307 -1.80 13.18 3.47
C SER A 307 -0.43 12.53 3.60
N THR A 308 0.62 13.32 3.32
CA THR A 308 2.02 12.92 3.50
C THR A 308 2.46 12.86 4.98
N GLY A 309 1.56 13.22 5.91
CA GLY A 309 1.91 13.46 7.32
C GLY A 309 2.50 14.86 7.58
N ARG A 310 2.59 15.72 6.57
CA ARG A 310 2.98 17.12 6.71
C ARG A 310 1.78 18.04 6.89
N GLU A 311 0.63 17.61 6.41
CA GLU A 311 -0.60 18.38 6.32
C GLU A 311 -1.64 17.72 7.21
N LEU A 312 -2.50 18.52 7.82
CA LEU A 312 -3.65 17.99 8.54
C LEU A 312 -4.70 17.54 7.53
N SER A 313 -5.28 16.36 7.73
CA SER A 313 -6.51 15.99 7.03
C SER A 313 -7.59 17.01 7.37
N GLN A 314 -8.20 17.60 6.34
CA GLN A 314 -9.17 18.65 6.55
C GLN A 314 -10.57 18.10 6.65
N GLU A 315 -11.28 18.55 7.66
CA GLU A 315 -12.70 18.31 7.87
C GLU A 315 -13.45 19.62 7.74
N ASP A 316 -14.51 19.64 6.95
CA ASP A 316 -15.48 20.73 6.91
C ASP A 316 -16.88 20.11 6.98
N PRO A 317 -17.69 20.44 7.98
CA PRO A 317 -19.06 19.94 8.10
C PRO A 317 -19.91 20.21 6.86
N ALA A 318 -19.61 21.29 6.10
CA ALA A 318 -20.27 21.60 4.83
C ALA A 318 -20.01 20.54 3.75
N TRP A 319 -18.90 19.81 3.80
CA TRP A 319 -18.61 18.72 2.87
C TRP A 319 -19.33 17.42 3.23
N GLY A 320 -19.77 17.28 4.47
CA GLY A 320 -20.43 16.09 5.00
C GLY A 320 -19.50 14.90 5.31
N ASN A 321 -18.24 14.97 4.90
CA ASN A 321 -17.15 14.02 5.16
C ASN A 321 -15.83 14.80 5.20
N GLY A 322 -14.77 14.18 5.72
CA GLY A 322 -13.43 14.66 5.47
C GLY A 322 -13.13 14.72 3.97
N ALA A 323 -12.29 15.65 3.54
CA ALA A 323 -12.01 15.88 2.12
C ALA A 323 -11.58 14.62 1.37
N PHE A 324 -10.72 13.82 1.99
CA PHE A 324 -10.20 12.58 1.42
C PHE A 324 -11.29 11.52 1.24
N THR A 325 -12.04 11.21 2.29
CA THR A 325 -13.12 10.22 2.24
C THR A 325 -14.23 10.67 1.28
N LYS A 326 -14.58 11.96 1.28
CA LYS A 326 -15.51 12.53 0.29
C LYS A 326 -15.06 12.25 -1.13
N ALA A 327 -13.81 12.55 -1.44
CA ALA A 327 -13.26 12.34 -2.79
C ALA A 327 -13.28 10.86 -3.20
N ILE A 328 -12.96 9.94 -2.28
CA ILE A 328 -13.02 8.49 -2.53
C ILE A 328 -14.46 8.07 -2.85
N ILE A 329 -15.43 8.48 -2.03
CA ILE A 329 -16.84 8.13 -2.21
C ILE A 329 -17.39 8.69 -3.53
N GLU A 330 -17.12 9.94 -3.84
CA GLU A 330 -17.50 10.55 -5.12
C GLU A 330 -16.88 9.81 -6.31
N GLY A 331 -15.60 9.44 -6.20
CA GLY A 331 -14.90 8.63 -7.20
C GLY A 331 -15.55 7.28 -7.45
N ILE A 332 -15.86 6.54 -6.37
CA ILE A 332 -16.53 5.23 -6.44
C ILE A 332 -17.96 5.34 -6.99
N ARG A 333 -18.65 6.43 -6.72
CA ARG A 333 -19.99 6.69 -7.26
C ARG A 333 -20.02 7.00 -8.75
N GLY A 334 -18.87 7.19 -9.36
CA GLY A 334 -18.75 7.38 -10.81
C GLY A 334 -17.84 8.53 -11.23
N GLY A 335 -17.40 9.39 -10.29
CA GLY A 335 -16.46 10.48 -10.60
C GLY A 335 -15.16 10.00 -11.22
N ALA A 336 -14.71 8.79 -10.86
CA ALA A 336 -13.51 8.16 -11.39
C ALA A 336 -13.76 7.22 -12.59
N ASP A 337 -14.98 7.15 -13.13
CA ASP A 337 -15.31 6.37 -14.33
C ASP A 337 -14.88 7.11 -15.61
N PHE A 338 -13.59 7.34 -15.78
CA PHE A 338 -13.05 8.10 -16.92
C PHE A 338 -13.22 7.38 -18.26
N LYS A 339 -13.24 6.04 -18.24
CA LYS A 339 -13.43 5.21 -19.44
C LYS A 339 -14.89 5.03 -19.80
N LYS A 340 -15.83 5.46 -18.95
CA LYS A 340 -17.29 5.33 -19.14
C LYS A 340 -17.75 3.89 -19.32
N ASP A 341 -17.03 2.94 -18.72
CA ASP A 341 -17.36 1.51 -18.75
C ASP A 341 -17.99 1.03 -17.44
N GLY A 342 -18.24 1.91 -16.50
CA GLY A 342 -18.83 1.62 -15.19
C GLY A 342 -17.86 1.06 -14.17
N LEU A 343 -16.57 0.96 -14.51
CA LEU A 343 -15.56 0.35 -13.65
C LEU A 343 -14.66 1.43 -13.04
N ILE A 344 -14.47 1.33 -11.74
CA ILE A 344 -13.57 2.20 -10.99
C ILE A 344 -12.27 1.46 -10.76
N ARG A 345 -11.20 1.98 -11.33
CA ARG A 345 -9.85 1.40 -11.27
C ARG A 345 -8.96 2.18 -10.31
N PRO A 346 -7.95 1.55 -9.73
CA PRO A 346 -6.99 2.24 -8.88
C PRO A 346 -6.39 3.50 -9.51
N SER A 347 -5.95 3.42 -10.77
CA SER A 347 -5.34 4.55 -11.48
C SER A 347 -6.29 5.73 -11.67
N THR A 348 -7.54 5.46 -12.07
CA THR A 348 -8.53 6.51 -12.28
C THR A 348 -9.04 7.08 -10.97
N LEU A 349 -9.19 6.25 -9.93
CA LEU A 349 -9.53 6.70 -8.59
C LEU A 349 -8.40 7.57 -8.00
N GLN A 350 -7.15 7.17 -8.19
CA GLN A 350 -5.99 7.97 -7.78
C GLN A 350 -6.03 9.39 -8.37
N SER A 351 -6.22 9.49 -9.68
CA SER A 351 -6.28 10.79 -10.36
C SER A 351 -7.44 11.62 -9.83
N TYR A 352 -8.63 11.02 -9.73
CA TYR A 352 -9.82 11.71 -9.24
C TYR A 352 -9.65 12.20 -7.80
N VAL A 353 -9.19 11.34 -6.90
CA VAL A 353 -9.01 11.66 -5.47
C VAL A 353 -7.98 12.77 -5.29
N THR A 354 -6.86 12.69 -6.01
CA THR A 354 -5.82 13.72 -5.93
C THR A 354 -6.35 15.10 -6.33
N ASP A 355 -6.99 15.18 -7.47
CA ASP A 355 -7.52 16.45 -7.96
C ASP A 355 -8.65 16.99 -7.07
N ARG A 356 -9.55 16.10 -6.64
CA ARG A 356 -10.72 16.50 -5.83
C ARG A 356 -10.33 16.95 -4.42
N VAL A 357 -9.40 16.28 -3.77
CA VAL A 357 -8.88 16.71 -2.46
C VAL A 357 -8.20 18.07 -2.57
N MET A 358 -7.36 18.26 -3.59
CA MET A 358 -6.69 19.54 -3.81
C MET A 358 -7.68 20.66 -4.09
N GLU A 359 -8.76 20.38 -4.81
CA GLU A 359 -9.85 21.36 -5.07
C GLU A 359 -10.56 21.73 -3.76
N LEU A 360 -11.05 20.74 -3.00
CA LEU A 360 -11.79 20.94 -1.76
C LEU A 360 -10.98 21.71 -0.72
N THR A 361 -9.70 21.38 -0.59
CA THR A 361 -8.81 21.95 0.42
C THR A 361 -8.00 23.15 -0.07
N LYS A 362 -8.31 23.68 -1.25
CA LYS A 362 -7.55 24.79 -1.89
C LYS A 362 -6.04 24.51 -1.94
N LYS A 363 -5.68 23.26 -2.22
CA LYS A 363 -4.30 22.72 -2.30
C LYS A 363 -3.56 22.62 -0.95
N GLU A 364 -4.27 22.72 0.16
CA GLU A 364 -3.67 22.59 1.49
C GLU A 364 -3.45 21.14 1.91
N GLN A 365 -4.20 20.19 1.32
CA GLN A 365 -4.03 18.75 1.55
C GLN A 365 -3.67 18.04 0.26
N ARG A 366 -2.66 17.15 0.31
CA ARG A 366 -2.22 16.33 -0.82
C ARG A 366 -2.22 14.86 -0.41
N PRO A 367 -3.12 14.05 -0.96
CA PRO A 367 -3.11 12.61 -0.71
C PRO A 367 -1.86 11.95 -1.30
N VAL A 368 -1.43 10.89 -0.65
CA VAL A 368 -0.35 10.00 -1.12
C VAL A 368 -0.97 8.68 -1.51
N ILE A 369 -0.80 8.30 -2.77
CA ILE A 369 -1.47 7.14 -3.33
C ILE A 369 -0.46 6.29 -4.08
N PHE A 370 -0.43 4.99 -3.77
CA PHE A 370 0.43 3.99 -4.39
C PHE A 370 -0.44 2.92 -5.05
N THR A 371 -0.48 2.93 -6.38
CA THR A 371 -1.30 2.00 -7.19
C THR A 371 -0.50 1.35 -8.30
N VAL A 372 0.82 1.49 -8.29
CA VAL A 372 1.70 1.12 -9.40
C VAL A 372 1.45 -0.32 -9.86
N GLY A 373 1.15 -0.48 -11.14
CA GLY A 373 0.97 -1.78 -11.80
C GLY A 373 -0.32 -2.53 -11.47
N ILE A 374 -1.19 -1.98 -10.59
CA ILE A 374 -2.44 -2.61 -10.22
C ILE A 374 -3.59 -1.77 -10.77
N ASP A 375 -4.21 -2.22 -11.85
CA ASP A 375 -5.34 -1.50 -12.45
C ASP A 375 -6.61 -2.34 -12.62
N ASP A 376 -6.66 -3.51 -12.00
CA ASP A 376 -7.91 -4.27 -11.91
C ASP A 376 -8.95 -3.45 -11.12
N PRO A 377 -10.21 -3.44 -11.57
CA PRO A 377 -11.25 -2.67 -10.90
C PRO A 377 -11.36 -2.97 -9.40
N ILE A 378 -11.59 -1.94 -8.62
CA ILE A 378 -11.85 -2.05 -7.17
C ILE A 378 -13.32 -1.82 -6.82
N ALA A 379 -14.08 -1.21 -7.72
CA ALA A 379 -15.51 -1.01 -7.58
C ALA A 379 -16.19 -0.93 -8.95
N VAL A 380 -17.50 -1.14 -8.94
CA VAL A 380 -18.42 -0.79 -10.01
C VAL A 380 -19.14 0.48 -9.57
N LYS A 381 -19.26 1.46 -10.46
CA LYS A 381 -19.89 2.74 -10.12
C LYS A 381 -21.26 2.54 -9.49
N GLY A 382 -21.54 3.27 -8.41
CA GLY A 382 -22.83 3.31 -7.76
C GLY A 382 -23.87 4.03 -8.65
N GLN A 383 -25.13 3.58 -8.57
CA GLN A 383 -26.27 4.38 -8.99
C GLN A 383 -26.59 5.44 -7.96
#